data_e4dc1a949e566c1329380c41736ca3fb
#
_entry.id   e4dc1a949e566c1329380c41736ca3fb
#
_cell.length_a   1.000
_cell.length_b   1.000
_cell.length_c   1.000
_cell.angle_alpha   90.00
_cell.angle_beta   90.00
_cell.angle_gamma   90.00
#
_symmetry.space_group_name_H-M   'P 1'
#
loop_
_entity.id
_entity.type
_entity.pdbx_description
1 polymer ?
#
loop_
_entity_poly.entity_id
_entity_poly.type
_entity_poly.pdbx_seq_one_letter_code
_entity_poly.pdbx_strand_id
1 'polypeptide(L)'
;VGVRLNKDLIQVGAKALRMNMTDLGPLVLPLSEQLTYAANAALHQAVKLYKPLGAAVPQEWLRPYTPDFRKAFDFFCIHTGGRGIIDGLEKEMHLTRSQVEPSRASLYRFGNTSSTSVW
;
A
#
# COMPACT_ATOMS: atom_id res chain seq x y z
N VAL A 1 24.48 -18.22 -10.41
CA VAL A 1 23.07 -17.91 -10.24
C VAL A 1 22.96 -16.39 -10.21
N GLY A 2 22.50 -15.77 -11.29
CA GLY A 2 22.35 -14.30 -11.38
C GLY A 2 20.92 -13.89 -11.12
N VAL A 3 20.72 -12.82 -10.36
CA VAL A 3 19.42 -12.16 -10.21
C VAL A 3 19.20 -11.24 -11.42
N ARG A 4 18.19 -11.53 -12.25
CA ARG A 4 17.75 -10.59 -13.29
C ARG A 4 16.89 -9.51 -12.64
N LEU A 5 17.42 -8.29 -12.57
CA LEU A 5 16.62 -7.11 -12.24
C LEU A 5 15.79 -6.75 -13.49
N ASN A 6 14.52 -7.17 -13.50
CA ASN A 6 13.58 -6.83 -14.55
C ASN A 6 12.66 -5.69 -14.05
N LYS A 7 12.11 -4.88 -14.99
CA LYS A 7 11.08 -3.86 -14.67
C LYS A 7 9.85 -4.46 -13.96
N ASP A 8 9.58 -5.74 -14.20
CA ASP A 8 8.50 -6.48 -13.56
C ASP A 8 8.71 -6.69 -12.04
N LEU A 9 9.96 -6.60 -11.55
CA LEU A 9 10.27 -6.77 -10.12
C LEU A 9 9.53 -5.76 -9.24
N ILE A 10 9.39 -4.51 -9.72
CA ILE A 10 8.66 -3.46 -9.01
C ILE A 10 7.17 -3.82 -8.90
N GLN A 11 6.59 -4.35 -9.98
CA GLN A 11 5.18 -4.77 -9.99
C GLN A 11 4.94 -5.98 -9.08
N VAL A 12 5.83 -6.95 -9.11
CA VAL A 12 5.77 -8.13 -8.23
C VAL A 12 5.92 -7.71 -6.76
N GLY A 13 6.86 -6.82 -6.46
CA GLY A 13 7.03 -6.26 -5.12
C GLY A 13 5.81 -5.49 -4.64
N ALA A 14 5.22 -4.64 -5.48
CA ALA A 14 4.01 -3.90 -5.16
C ALA A 14 2.81 -4.84 -4.91
N LYS A 15 2.67 -5.91 -5.70
CA LYS A 15 1.64 -6.93 -5.50
C LYS A 15 1.84 -7.66 -4.18
N ALA A 16 3.06 -8.11 -3.89
CA ALA A 16 3.39 -8.79 -2.64
C ALA A 16 3.14 -7.90 -1.42
N LEU A 17 3.50 -6.61 -1.49
CA LEU A 17 3.21 -5.64 -0.44
C LEU A 17 1.70 -5.49 -0.22
N ARG A 18 0.91 -5.33 -1.28
CA ARG A 18 -0.56 -5.22 -1.17
C ARG A 18 -1.16 -6.46 -0.51
N MET A 19 -0.72 -7.65 -0.88
CA MET A 19 -1.18 -8.90 -0.25
C MET A 19 -0.84 -8.91 1.23
N ASN A 20 0.40 -8.59 1.60
CA ASN A 20 0.84 -8.53 2.97
C ASN A 20 0.06 -7.49 3.79
N MET A 21 -0.20 -6.28 3.24
CA MET A 21 -1.00 -5.27 3.91
C MET A 21 -2.47 -5.68 4.08
N THR A 22 -3.01 -6.47 3.14
CA THR A 22 -4.36 -7.03 3.24
C THR A 22 -4.45 -8.03 4.40
N ASP A 23 -3.44 -8.88 4.55
CA ASP A 23 -3.38 -9.87 5.63
C ASP A 23 -3.10 -9.22 7.00
N LEU A 24 -2.28 -8.15 7.01
CA LEU A 24 -1.94 -7.39 8.22
C LEU A 24 -3.11 -6.54 8.74
N GLY A 25 -3.90 -5.98 7.82
CA GLY A 25 -4.97 -5.04 8.15
C GLY A 25 -5.90 -5.50 9.28
N PRO A 26 -6.50 -6.69 9.21
CA PRO A 26 -7.38 -7.21 10.27
C PRO A 26 -6.73 -7.34 11.64
N LEU A 27 -5.39 -7.46 11.69
CA LEU A 27 -4.65 -7.66 12.93
C LEU A 27 -4.30 -6.35 13.64
N VAL A 28 -4.18 -5.25 12.91
CA VAL A 28 -3.61 -4.00 13.45
C VAL A 28 -4.53 -2.79 13.30
N LEU A 29 -5.42 -2.79 12.30
CA LEU A 29 -6.29 -1.64 12.03
C LEU A 29 -7.43 -1.56 13.05
N PRO A 30 -7.86 -0.35 13.44
CA PRO A 30 -9.05 -0.16 14.26
C PRO A 30 -10.30 -0.69 13.53
N LEU A 31 -11.30 -1.13 14.30
CA LEU A 31 -12.53 -1.71 13.77
C LEU A 31 -13.25 -0.80 12.75
N SER A 32 -13.16 0.52 12.91
CA SER A 32 -13.72 1.49 11.96
C SER A 32 -13.15 1.33 10.55
N GLU A 33 -11.83 1.15 10.44
CA GLU A 33 -11.15 0.93 9.16
C GLU A 33 -11.50 -0.44 8.57
N GLN A 34 -11.54 -1.47 9.42
CA GLN A 34 -11.91 -2.82 9.00
C GLN A 34 -13.34 -2.87 8.45
N LEU A 35 -14.29 -2.22 9.13
CA LEU A 35 -15.69 -2.14 8.69
C LEU A 35 -15.83 -1.35 7.39
N THR A 36 -15.11 -0.24 7.26
CA THR A 36 -15.12 0.57 6.02
C THR A 36 -14.56 -0.24 4.85
N TYR A 37 -13.47 -0.98 5.05
CA TYR A 37 -12.91 -1.86 4.03
C TYR A 37 -13.88 -2.97 3.65
N ALA A 38 -14.49 -3.64 4.63
CA ALA A 38 -15.46 -4.70 4.40
C ALA A 38 -16.71 -4.20 3.64
N ALA A 39 -17.23 -3.04 4.00
CA ALA A 39 -18.36 -2.41 3.32
C ALA A 39 -18.02 -2.06 1.86
N ASN A 40 -16.82 -1.51 1.61
CA ASN A 40 -16.36 -1.22 0.25
C ASN A 40 -16.18 -2.51 -0.57
N ALA A 41 -15.61 -3.56 0.02
CA ALA A 41 -15.45 -4.86 -0.63
C ALA A 41 -16.82 -5.48 -0.98
N ALA A 42 -17.79 -5.42 -0.06
CA ALA A 42 -19.15 -5.90 -0.29
C ALA A 42 -19.85 -5.10 -1.42
N LEU A 43 -19.70 -3.78 -1.43
CA LEU A 43 -20.20 -2.92 -2.51
C LEU A 43 -19.62 -3.32 -3.87
N HIS A 44 -18.31 -3.57 -3.94
CA HIS A 44 -17.66 -4.01 -5.17
C HIS A 44 -18.18 -5.36 -5.66
N GLN A 45 -18.46 -6.30 -4.74
CA GLN A 45 -19.07 -7.59 -5.11
C GLN A 45 -20.50 -7.41 -5.60
N ALA A 46 -21.30 -6.59 -4.91
CA ALA A 46 -22.67 -6.28 -5.33
C ALA A 46 -22.68 -5.67 -6.74
N VAL A 47 -21.81 -4.68 -7.00
CA VAL A 47 -21.69 -4.05 -8.32
C VAL A 47 -21.33 -5.06 -9.40
N LYS A 48 -20.41 -6.00 -9.12
CA LYS A 48 -20.07 -7.08 -10.07
C LYS A 48 -21.26 -7.95 -10.43
N LEU A 49 -22.14 -8.23 -9.45
CA LEU A 49 -23.33 -9.05 -9.66
C LEU A 49 -24.41 -8.29 -10.47
N TYR A 50 -24.57 -6.98 -10.24
CA TYR A 50 -25.60 -6.17 -10.90
C TYR A 50 -25.18 -5.58 -12.25
N LYS A 51 -23.87 -5.47 -12.53
CA LYS A 51 -23.36 -4.95 -13.80
C LYS A 51 -23.89 -5.68 -15.05
N PRO A 52 -24.07 -7.02 -15.05
CA PRO A 52 -24.66 -7.72 -16.19
C PRO A 52 -26.12 -7.36 -16.47
N LEU A 53 -26.84 -6.79 -15.48
CA LEU A 53 -28.23 -6.36 -15.61
C LEU A 53 -28.39 -4.95 -16.23
N GLY A 54 -27.30 -4.33 -16.73
CA GLY A 54 -27.36 -3.01 -17.39
C GLY A 54 -27.43 -1.81 -16.44
N ALA A 55 -27.18 -2.00 -15.14
CA ALA A 55 -27.17 -0.90 -14.20
C ALA A 55 -25.96 0.01 -14.44
N ALA A 56 -26.21 1.30 -14.67
CA ALA A 56 -25.15 2.32 -14.71
C ALA A 56 -24.67 2.58 -13.28
N VAL A 57 -23.42 2.19 -12.97
CA VAL A 57 -22.81 2.41 -11.66
C VAL A 57 -21.84 3.56 -11.75
N PRO A 58 -21.92 4.57 -10.87
CA PRO A 58 -20.96 5.68 -10.82
C PRO A 58 -19.53 5.14 -10.63
N GLN A 59 -18.59 5.65 -11.43
CA GLN A 59 -17.18 5.23 -11.40
C GLN A 59 -16.54 5.46 -10.01
N GLU A 60 -17.05 6.42 -9.24
CA GLU A 60 -16.59 6.73 -7.89
C GLU A 60 -16.79 5.58 -6.91
N TRP A 61 -17.87 4.80 -7.08
CA TRP A 61 -18.16 3.63 -6.24
C TRP A 61 -17.25 2.44 -6.53
N LEU A 62 -16.55 2.48 -7.66
CA LEU A 62 -15.62 1.42 -8.09
C LEU A 62 -14.18 1.68 -7.66
N ARG A 63 -13.93 2.78 -6.93
CA ARG A 63 -12.58 3.03 -6.40
C ARG A 63 -12.30 2.09 -5.23
N PRO A 64 -11.21 1.29 -5.29
CA PRO A 64 -10.85 0.45 -4.17
C PRO A 64 -10.48 1.33 -2.97
N TYR A 65 -11.03 1.01 -1.81
CA TYR A 65 -10.66 1.67 -0.57
C TYR A 65 -9.29 1.16 -0.10
N THR A 66 -8.41 2.10 0.21
CA THR A 66 -7.12 1.81 0.84
C THR A 66 -7.23 2.18 2.32
N PRO A 67 -7.14 1.21 3.24
CA PRO A 67 -7.21 1.49 4.67
C PRO A 67 -6.12 2.45 5.14
N ASP A 68 -6.45 3.31 6.10
CA ASP A 68 -5.50 4.27 6.66
C ASP A 68 -4.65 3.64 7.77
N PHE A 69 -3.48 3.11 7.38
CA PHE A 69 -2.52 2.49 8.31
C PHE A 69 -1.88 3.49 9.29
N ARG A 70 -2.01 4.81 9.06
CA ARG A 70 -1.54 5.84 10.00
C ARG A 70 -2.33 5.84 11.31
N LYS A 71 -3.52 5.21 11.31
CA LYS A 71 -4.33 5.00 12.52
C LYS A 71 -3.84 3.82 13.37
N ALA A 72 -2.97 2.98 12.81
CA ALA A 72 -2.41 1.81 13.47
C ALA A 72 -0.94 1.99 13.84
N PHE A 73 -0.21 2.82 13.08
CA PHE A 73 1.24 2.98 13.24
C PHE A 73 1.63 4.46 13.25
N ASP A 74 2.49 4.82 14.19
CA ASP A 74 3.08 6.15 14.30
C ASP A 74 4.28 6.33 13.36
N PHE A 75 5.04 5.26 13.10
CA PHE A 75 6.27 5.27 12.33
C PHE A 75 6.24 4.27 11.19
N PHE A 76 6.88 4.63 10.09
CA PHE A 76 7.01 3.81 8.88
C PHE A 76 8.48 3.68 8.49
N CYS A 77 9.07 2.51 8.74
CA CYS A 77 10.44 2.18 8.36
C CYS A 77 10.44 1.58 6.94
N ILE A 78 10.56 2.43 5.93
CA ILE A 78 10.51 2.02 4.54
C ILE A 78 11.92 1.62 4.09
N HIS A 79 12.03 0.44 3.46
CA HIS A 79 13.27 0.03 2.83
C HIS A 79 13.74 1.04 1.78
N THR A 80 14.99 1.51 1.91
CA THR A 80 15.59 2.51 1.05
C THR A 80 16.15 1.90 -0.25
N GLY A 81 15.32 1.11 -0.95
CA GLY A 81 15.70 0.48 -2.22
C GLY A 81 15.88 1.47 -3.37
N GLY A 82 15.37 2.69 -3.23
CA GLY A 82 15.48 3.79 -4.17
C GLY A 82 14.39 4.84 -3.93
N ARG A 83 14.62 6.06 -4.46
CA ARG A 83 13.68 7.18 -4.31
C ARG A 83 12.26 6.81 -4.78
N GLY A 84 12.14 6.16 -5.95
CA GLY A 84 10.84 5.79 -6.52
C GLY A 84 10.04 4.83 -5.66
N ILE A 85 10.68 4.00 -4.83
CA ILE A 85 10.00 3.09 -3.89
C ILE A 85 9.39 3.90 -2.75
N ILE A 86 10.15 4.82 -2.17
CA ILE A 86 9.66 5.68 -1.08
C ILE A 86 8.52 6.58 -1.58
N ASP A 87 8.68 7.22 -2.74
CA ASP A 87 7.66 8.07 -3.35
C ASP A 87 6.37 7.29 -3.66
N GLY A 88 6.52 6.06 -4.16
CA GLY A 88 5.40 5.17 -4.44
C GLY A 88 4.62 4.81 -3.19
N LEU A 89 5.31 4.40 -2.12
CA LEU A 89 4.68 4.06 -0.84
C LEU A 89 4.05 5.27 -0.14
N GLU A 90 4.72 6.43 -0.15
CA GLU A 90 4.17 7.68 0.36
C GLU A 90 2.80 7.99 -0.27
N LYS A 91 2.72 7.86 -1.60
CA LYS A 91 1.49 8.12 -2.35
C LYS A 91 0.41 7.06 -2.11
N GLU A 92 0.76 5.77 -2.19
CA GLU A 92 -0.20 4.66 -2.07
C GLU A 92 -0.79 4.54 -0.66
N MET A 93 0.02 4.81 0.36
CA MET A 93 -0.39 4.73 1.77
C MET A 93 -0.81 6.08 2.36
N HIS A 94 -0.84 7.13 1.55
CA HIS A 94 -1.15 8.50 1.97
C HIS A 94 -0.30 8.99 3.15
N LEU A 95 0.99 8.60 3.19
CA LEU A 95 1.89 8.99 4.26
C LEU A 95 2.23 10.47 4.17
N THR A 96 2.46 11.07 5.33
CA THR A 96 2.96 12.45 5.39
C THR A 96 4.46 12.48 5.12
N ARG A 97 4.96 13.64 4.72
CA ARG A 97 6.40 13.84 4.51
C ARG A 97 7.21 13.52 5.76
N SER A 98 6.73 13.89 6.95
CA SER A 98 7.39 13.59 8.21
C SER A 98 7.52 12.09 8.49
N GLN A 99 6.54 11.30 8.05
CA GLN A 99 6.56 9.84 8.24
C GLN A 99 7.56 9.13 7.31
N VAL A 100 7.86 9.70 6.13
CA VAL A 100 8.82 9.13 5.18
C VAL A 100 10.21 9.76 5.27
N GLU A 101 10.35 10.89 5.96
CA GLU A 101 11.62 11.62 6.07
C GLU A 101 12.78 10.78 6.63
N PRO A 102 12.61 9.94 7.67
CA PRO A 102 13.68 9.06 8.16
C PRO A 102 14.23 8.15 7.06
N SER A 103 13.35 7.56 6.26
CA SER A 103 13.75 6.68 5.15
C SER A 103 14.43 7.46 4.03
N ARG A 104 13.97 8.69 3.73
CA ARG A 104 14.61 9.59 2.76
C ARG A 104 16.00 10.03 3.22
N ALA A 105 16.14 10.37 4.50
CA ALA A 105 17.41 10.74 5.09
C ALA A 105 18.42 9.58 5.07
N SER A 106 17.96 8.36 5.37
CA SER A 106 18.76 7.15 5.26
C SER A 106 19.24 6.91 3.83
N LEU A 107 18.33 7.01 2.86
CA LEU A 107 18.67 6.87 1.44
C LEU A 107 19.69 7.92 1.00
N TYR A 108 19.52 9.18 1.44
CA TYR A 108 20.42 10.26 1.08
C TYR A 108 21.83 10.08 1.65
N ARG A 109 21.93 9.66 2.92
CA ARG A 109 23.21 9.54 3.63
C ARG A 109 23.97 8.28 3.31
N PHE A 110 23.28 7.16 3.16
CA PHE A 110 23.89 5.83 3.12
C PHE A 110 23.56 5.06 1.81
N GLY A 111 22.64 5.57 1.01
CA GLY A 111 22.17 4.87 -0.17
C GLY A 111 21.31 3.65 0.17
N ASN A 112 21.26 2.69 -0.75
CA ASN A 112 20.57 1.42 -0.53
C ASN A 112 21.48 0.46 0.23
N THR A 113 21.25 0.33 1.54
CA THR A 113 21.99 -0.59 2.42
C THR A 113 21.26 -1.93 2.62
N SER A 114 20.35 -2.28 1.70
CA SER A 114 19.55 -3.51 1.73
C SER A 114 18.71 -3.61 3.01
N SER A 115 18.71 -4.78 3.68
CA SER A 115 17.88 -5.01 4.88
C SER A 115 18.22 -4.12 6.07
N THR A 116 19.46 -3.62 6.17
CA THR A 116 19.89 -2.74 7.27
C THR A 116 19.27 -1.35 7.21
N SER A 117 18.69 -0.96 6.07
CA SER A 117 18.04 0.35 5.91
C SER A 117 16.68 0.49 6.62
N VAL A 118 16.20 -0.57 7.24
CA VAL A 118 14.89 -0.60 7.93
C VAL A 118 15.04 -0.34 9.44
N TRP A 119 16.27 -0.31 9.96
CA TRP A 119 16.60 -0.12 11.38
C TRP A 119 17.03 1.29 11.74
#